data_5ee4e49dae3dc237499375c02758ddc9
#
_entry.id   5ee4e49dae3dc237499375c02758ddc9
#
_cell.length_a   1.000
_cell.length_b   1.000
_cell.length_c   1.000
_cell.angle_alpha   90.00
_cell.angle_beta   90.00
_cell.angle_gamma   90.00
#
_symmetry.space_group_name_H-M   'P 1'
#
loop_
_entity.id
_entity.type
_entity.pdbx_description
1 polymer ?
#
loop_
_entity_poly.entity_id
_entity_poly.type
_entity_poly.pdbx_seq_one_letter_code
_entity_poly.pdbx_strand_id
1 'polypeptide(L)'
;QTYNFAQNSNNTIYGMKPPSQPKTPAQSVNEINDECISNFMMGCIKANAKAFTTAALEATNPVTRRVLQDSIPNIIEMGYELFLYQNRNQYYQVPQLKQEDMQSYLNTYAPVQSNMTH
;
A
#
# COMPACT_ATOMS: atom_id res chain seq x y z
N GLN A 1 -13.73 -3.05 12.90
CA GLN A 1 -12.93 -4.24 12.66
C GLN A 1 -11.50 -3.97 13.03
N THR A 2 -10.99 -4.69 14.04
CA THR A 2 -9.62 -4.49 14.51
C THR A 2 -8.64 -5.10 13.51
N TYR A 3 -7.74 -4.29 13.01
CA TYR A 3 -6.71 -4.74 12.09
C TYR A 3 -5.65 -5.57 12.84
N ASN A 4 -5.46 -6.81 12.43
CA ASN A 4 -4.49 -7.71 13.05
C ASN A 4 -3.23 -7.81 12.18
N PHE A 5 -2.21 -7.04 12.51
CA PHE A 5 -0.95 -7.02 11.78
C PHE A 5 -0.25 -8.38 11.75
N ALA A 6 -0.29 -9.12 12.86
CA ALA A 6 0.36 -10.42 12.94
C ALA A 6 -0.29 -11.43 11.98
N GLN A 7 -1.61 -11.43 11.91
CA GLN A 7 -2.34 -12.31 11.01
C GLN A 7 -2.12 -11.92 9.55
N ASN A 8 -2.13 -10.63 9.25
CA ASN A 8 -1.97 -10.15 7.88
C ASN A 8 -0.53 -10.31 7.39
N SER A 9 0.47 -10.15 8.25
CA SER A 9 1.86 -10.35 7.86
C SER A 9 2.15 -11.80 7.45
N ASN A 10 1.39 -12.77 7.99
CA ASN A 10 1.52 -14.17 7.61
C ASN A 10 1.03 -14.46 6.19
N ASN A 11 0.25 -13.55 5.59
CA ASN A 11 -0.23 -13.68 4.22
C ASN A 11 0.75 -13.14 3.19
N THR A 12 1.77 -12.41 3.62
CA THR A 12 2.75 -11.81 2.72
C THR A 12 3.88 -12.78 2.46
N ILE A 13 4.18 -13.01 1.19
CA ILE A 13 5.31 -13.82 0.77
C ILE A 13 6.52 -12.90 0.63
N TYR A 14 7.56 -13.19 1.40
CA TYR A 14 8.81 -12.43 1.38
C TYR A 14 9.83 -13.09 0.47
N GLY A 15 10.72 -12.30 -0.07
CA GLY A 15 11.79 -12.75 -0.92
C GLY A 15 11.88 -11.93 -2.19
N MET A 16 13.02 -11.97 -2.83
CA MET A 16 13.25 -11.26 -4.08
C MET A 16 13.66 -12.26 -5.15
N LYS A 17 13.02 -12.14 -6.31
CA LYS A 17 13.53 -12.77 -7.52
C LYS A 17 14.75 -12.01 -8.02
N PRO A 18 15.62 -12.65 -8.80
CA PRO A 18 16.62 -11.90 -9.55
C PRO A 18 15.94 -10.79 -10.36
N PRO A 19 16.58 -9.61 -10.51
CA PRO A 19 15.97 -8.53 -11.26
C PRO A 19 15.60 -8.98 -12.67
N SER A 20 14.34 -8.79 -13.02
CA SER A 20 13.89 -9.01 -14.38
C SER A 20 14.36 -7.86 -15.27
N GLN A 21 14.57 -8.13 -16.54
CA GLN A 21 14.89 -7.07 -17.47
C GLN A 21 13.73 -6.06 -17.55
N PRO A 22 14.05 -4.76 -17.79
CA PRO A 22 12.99 -3.78 -17.99
C PRO A 22 12.01 -4.25 -19.06
N LYS A 23 10.73 -4.21 -18.72
CA LYS A 23 9.70 -4.60 -19.67
C LYS A 23 9.48 -3.46 -20.66
N THR A 24 9.45 -3.79 -21.93
CA THR A 24 9.01 -2.85 -22.96
C THR A 24 7.50 -2.64 -22.83
N PRO A 25 6.97 -1.47 -23.19
CA PRO A 25 5.53 -1.26 -23.22
C PRO A 25 4.84 -2.29 -24.13
N ALA A 26 3.67 -2.74 -23.74
CA ALA A 26 2.87 -3.67 -24.53
C ALA A 26 2.53 -3.03 -25.87
N GLN A 27 2.80 -3.77 -26.95
CA GLN A 27 2.55 -3.29 -28.32
C GLN A 27 1.26 -3.84 -28.91
N SER A 28 0.65 -4.82 -28.26
CA SER A 28 -0.61 -5.42 -28.70
C SER A 28 -1.43 -5.87 -27.51
N VAL A 29 -2.73 -6.07 -27.73
CA VAL A 29 -3.65 -6.57 -26.70
C VAL A 29 -3.21 -7.93 -26.19
N ASN A 30 -2.58 -8.75 -27.03
CA ASN A 30 -2.13 -10.09 -26.65
C ASN A 30 -0.99 -10.08 -25.63
N GLU A 31 -0.31 -8.96 -25.47
CA GLU A 31 0.76 -8.81 -24.49
C GLU A 31 0.24 -8.34 -23.12
N ILE A 32 -1.03 -7.95 -23.04
CA ILE A 32 -1.66 -7.52 -21.80
C ILE A 32 -2.06 -8.77 -21.01
N ASN A 33 -1.59 -8.88 -19.79
CA ASN A 33 -1.84 -10.01 -18.91
C ASN A 33 -2.30 -9.53 -17.53
N ASP A 34 -2.53 -10.48 -16.63
CA ASP A 34 -3.01 -10.17 -15.29
C ASP A 34 -2.03 -9.30 -14.50
N GLU A 35 -0.74 -9.45 -14.72
CA GLU A 35 0.26 -8.59 -14.08
C GLU A 35 0.08 -7.13 -14.52
N CYS A 36 -0.07 -6.90 -15.82
CA CYS A 36 -0.29 -5.55 -16.36
C CYS A 36 -1.58 -4.94 -15.83
N ILE A 37 -2.66 -5.73 -15.82
CA ILE A 37 -3.96 -5.28 -15.34
C ILE A 37 -3.89 -4.93 -13.86
N SER A 38 -3.29 -5.79 -13.04
CA SER A 38 -3.18 -5.53 -11.60
C SER A 38 -2.30 -4.32 -11.29
N ASN A 39 -1.24 -4.10 -12.04
CA ASN A 39 -0.41 -2.91 -11.89
C ASN A 39 -1.17 -1.64 -12.23
N PHE A 40 -1.97 -1.68 -13.30
CA PHE A 40 -2.82 -0.56 -13.67
C PHE A 40 -3.85 -0.26 -12.58
N MET A 41 -4.51 -1.30 -12.06
CA MET A 41 -5.48 -1.16 -10.98
C MET A 41 -4.84 -0.55 -9.72
N MET A 42 -3.63 -1.00 -9.37
CA MET A 42 -2.92 -0.44 -8.22
C MET A 42 -2.63 1.05 -8.43
N GLY A 43 -2.23 1.43 -9.62
CA GLY A 43 -2.03 2.84 -9.96
C GLY A 43 -3.30 3.66 -9.80
N CYS A 44 -4.43 3.13 -10.23
CA CYS A 44 -5.74 3.77 -10.07
C CYS A 44 -6.13 3.90 -8.60
N ILE A 45 -5.91 2.88 -7.79
CA ILE A 45 -6.21 2.92 -6.36
C ILE A 45 -5.38 3.99 -5.66
N LYS A 46 -4.09 4.07 -5.97
CA LYS A 46 -3.21 5.10 -5.41
C LYS A 46 -3.64 6.50 -5.82
N ALA A 47 -4.00 6.68 -7.09
CA ALA A 47 -4.47 7.96 -7.60
C ALA A 47 -5.79 8.36 -6.93
N ASN A 48 -6.72 7.43 -6.76
CA ASN A 48 -7.99 7.69 -6.09
C ASN A 48 -7.80 8.05 -4.63
N ALA A 49 -6.92 7.39 -3.90
CA ALA A 49 -6.63 7.71 -2.51
C ALA A 49 -6.12 9.14 -2.37
N LYS A 50 -5.21 9.55 -3.25
CA LYS A 50 -4.70 10.93 -3.27
C LYS A 50 -5.79 11.93 -3.60
N ALA A 51 -6.61 11.64 -4.60
CA ALA A 51 -7.69 12.54 -5.04
C ALA A 51 -8.74 12.72 -3.95
N PHE A 52 -9.13 11.65 -3.28
CA PHE A 52 -10.10 11.69 -2.19
C PHE A 52 -9.57 12.48 -0.99
N THR A 53 -8.30 12.30 -0.66
CA THR A 53 -7.65 13.04 0.42
C THR A 53 -7.60 14.53 0.10
N THR A 54 -7.18 14.90 -1.11
CA THR A 54 -7.13 16.27 -1.55
C THR A 54 -8.53 16.89 -1.54
N ALA A 55 -9.51 16.18 -2.07
CA ALA A 55 -10.90 16.66 -2.12
C ALA A 55 -11.47 16.85 -0.70
N ALA A 56 -11.16 15.94 0.23
CA ALA A 56 -11.61 16.05 1.61
C ALA A 56 -11.03 17.30 2.29
N LEU A 57 -9.77 17.63 2.01
CA LEU A 57 -9.12 18.79 2.57
C LEU A 57 -9.69 20.10 1.98
N GLU A 58 -10.14 20.07 0.74
CA GLU A 58 -10.70 21.26 0.06
C GLU A 58 -12.20 21.40 0.25
N ALA A 59 -12.90 20.37 0.69
CA ALA A 59 -14.35 20.40 0.83
C ALA A 59 -14.77 21.37 1.95
N THR A 60 -15.64 22.31 1.62
CA THR A 60 -16.19 23.26 2.59
C THR A 60 -17.46 22.74 3.25
N ASN A 61 -18.20 21.87 2.58
CA ASN A 61 -19.41 21.26 3.12
C ASN A 61 -19.02 20.09 4.06
N PRO A 62 -19.45 20.12 5.34
CA PRO A 62 -19.05 19.07 6.28
C PRO A 62 -19.57 17.69 5.92
N VAL A 63 -20.72 17.57 5.29
CA VAL A 63 -21.29 16.28 4.86
C VAL A 63 -20.43 15.68 3.74
N THR A 64 -20.10 16.49 2.75
CA THR A 64 -19.23 16.08 1.64
C THR A 64 -17.86 15.66 2.15
N ARG A 65 -17.29 16.45 3.06
CA ARG A 65 -15.99 16.12 3.68
C ARG A 65 -16.04 14.78 4.39
N ARG A 66 -17.11 14.49 5.13
CA ARG A 66 -17.26 13.23 5.87
C ARG A 66 -17.36 12.05 4.92
N VAL A 67 -18.11 12.16 3.84
CA VAL A 67 -18.24 11.08 2.85
C VAL A 67 -16.88 10.77 2.22
N LEU A 68 -16.13 11.80 1.83
CA LEU A 68 -14.79 11.61 1.27
C LEU A 68 -13.84 10.99 2.28
N GLN A 69 -13.84 11.50 3.50
CA GLN A 69 -12.99 11.00 4.56
C GLN A 69 -13.27 9.53 4.87
N ASP A 70 -14.54 9.14 4.98
CA ASP A 70 -14.93 7.79 5.34
C ASP A 70 -14.68 6.78 4.21
N SER A 71 -14.51 7.26 2.99
CA SER A 71 -14.19 6.42 1.83
C SER A 71 -12.72 6.01 1.77
N ILE A 72 -11.82 6.78 2.40
CA ILE A 72 -10.38 6.55 2.31
C ILE A 72 -9.95 5.20 2.90
N PRO A 73 -10.41 4.79 4.09
CA PRO A 73 -10.06 3.47 4.62
C PRO A 73 -10.43 2.32 3.70
N ASN A 74 -11.59 2.41 3.03
CA ASN A 74 -12.01 1.38 2.08
C ASN A 74 -11.09 1.31 0.87
N ILE A 75 -10.64 2.46 0.38
CA ILE A 75 -9.68 2.51 -0.74
C ILE A 75 -8.36 1.86 -0.34
N ILE A 76 -7.89 2.12 0.87
CA ILE A 76 -6.66 1.53 1.39
C ILE A 76 -6.80 0.01 1.54
N GLU A 77 -7.95 -0.47 2.03
CA GLU A 77 -8.20 -1.91 2.12
C GLU A 77 -8.21 -2.57 0.74
N MET A 78 -8.83 -1.95 -0.24
CA MET A 78 -8.80 -2.45 -1.62
C MET A 78 -7.37 -2.55 -2.14
N GLY A 79 -6.55 -1.55 -1.84
CA GLY A 79 -5.14 -1.56 -2.21
C GLY A 79 -4.39 -2.71 -1.55
N TYR A 80 -4.68 -2.99 -0.29
CA TYR A 80 -4.04 -4.10 0.42
C TYR A 80 -4.46 -5.46 -0.15
N GLU A 81 -5.73 -5.66 -0.45
CA GLU A 81 -6.19 -6.90 -1.10
C GLU A 81 -5.52 -7.11 -2.45
N LEU A 82 -5.41 -6.06 -3.23
CA LEU A 82 -4.72 -6.13 -4.52
C LEU A 82 -3.22 -6.41 -4.34
N PHE A 83 -2.60 -5.82 -3.33
CA PHE A 83 -1.21 -6.11 -2.97
C PHE A 83 -1.02 -7.60 -2.67
N LEU A 84 -1.90 -8.19 -1.86
CA LEU A 84 -1.82 -9.61 -1.54
C LEU A 84 -1.94 -10.49 -2.79
N TYR A 85 -2.83 -10.11 -3.71
CA TYR A 85 -2.96 -10.80 -4.99
C TYR A 85 -1.66 -10.71 -5.79
N GLN A 86 -1.10 -9.52 -5.94
CA GLN A 86 0.14 -9.32 -6.68
C GLN A 86 1.32 -10.04 -6.03
N ASN A 87 1.38 -10.05 -4.71
CA ASN A 87 2.44 -10.71 -3.97
C ASN A 87 2.38 -12.23 -4.14
N ARG A 88 1.18 -12.83 -4.03
CA ARG A 88 1.00 -14.27 -4.22
C ARG A 88 1.35 -14.73 -5.63
N ASN A 89 1.09 -13.89 -6.62
CA ASN A 89 1.39 -14.19 -8.01
C ASN A 89 2.80 -13.75 -8.40
N GLN A 90 3.60 -13.29 -7.45
CA GLN A 90 4.97 -12.83 -7.66
C GLN A 90 5.09 -11.62 -8.60
N TYR A 91 4.02 -10.84 -8.73
CA TYR A 91 4.05 -9.59 -9.47
C TYR A 91 4.63 -8.45 -8.65
N TYR A 92 4.60 -8.57 -7.33
CA TYR A 92 5.17 -7.62 -6.41
C TYR A 92 5.92 -8.36 -5.32
N GLN A 93 7.20 -8.06 -5.16
CA GLN A 93 8.06 -8.76 -4.23
C GLN A 93 8.48 -7.82 -3.11
N VAL A 94 8.52 -8.37 -1.90
CA VAL A 94 8.83 -7.62 -0.69
C VAL A 94 10.05 -8.26 -0.04
N PRO A 95 11.16 -7.51 0.12
CA PRO A 95 12.28 -8.01 0.91
C PRO A 95 11.90 -8.02 2.39
N GLN A 96 12.30 -9.07 3.08
CA GLN A 96 12.10 -9.14 4.52
C GLN A 96 13.21 -8.36 5.22
N LEU A 97 12.82 -7.38 6.03
CA LEU A 97 13.77 -6.67 6.86
C LEU A 97 14.22 -7.55 8.03
N LYS A 98 15.49 -7.46 8.39
CA LYS A 98 15.99 -8.12 9.60
C LYS A 98 15.37 -7.44 10.81
N GLN A 99 15.11 -8.24 11.84
CA GLN A 99 14.51 -7.72 13.08
C GLN A 99 15.35 -6.59 13.70
N GLU A 100 16.66 -6.70 13.63
CA GLU A 100 17.57 -5.67 14.13
C GLU A 100 17.38 -4.34 13.40
N ASP A 101 17.23 -4.40 12.08
CA ASP A 101 17.03 -3.21 11.25
C ASP A 101 15.68 -2.58 11.55
N MET A 102 14.65 -3.39 11.73
CA MET A 102 13.32 -2.92 12.10
C MET A 102 13.34 -2.22 13.47
N GLN A 103 14.03 -2.81 14.43
CA GLN A 103 14.13 -2.25 15.77
C GLN A 103 14.87 -0.92 15.76
N SER A 104 15.96 -0.85 15.00
CA SER A 104 16.71 0.39 14.82
C SER A 104 15.84 1.50 14.20
N TYR A 105 15.06 1.14 13.21
CA TYR A 105 14.16 2.06 12.52
C TYR A 105 13.09 2.59 13.48
N LEU A 106 12.48 1.70 14.25
CA LEU A 106 11.47 2.07 15.24
C LEU A 106 12.06 2.99 16.32
N ASN A 107 13.27 2.71 16.77
CA ASN A 107 13.93 3.54 17.78
C ASN A 107 14.21 4.96 17.27
N THR A 108 14.47 5.10 15.97
CA THR A 108 14.70 6.41 15.33
C THR A 108 13.44 7.28 15.36
N TYR A 109 12.26 6.66 15.21
CA TYR A 109 10.99 7.37 15.15
C TYR A 109 10.18 7.30 16.44
N ALA A 110 10.67 6.61 17.47
CA ALA A 110 9.99 6.54 18.74
C ALA A 110 9.95 7.92 19.41
N PRO A 111 8.81 8.33 19.99
CA PRO A 111 8.75 9.59 20.71
C PRO A 111 9.72 9.57 21.89
N VAL A 112 10.43 10.66 22.12
CA VAL A 112 11.32 10.79 23.26
C VAL A 112 10.47 11.09 24.49
N GLN A 113 10.05 10.05 25.21
CA GLN A 113 9.16 10.18 26.35
C GLN A 113 9.78 10.96 27.51
N SER A 114 11.09 10.91 27.66
CA SER A 114 11.80 11.61 28.73
C SER A 114 11.61 13.14 28.69
N ASN A 115 11.30 13.69 27.55
CA ASN A 115 11.09 15.13 27.39
C ASN A 115 9.64 15.55 27.61
N MET A 116 8.74 14.61 27.85
CA MET A 116 7.30 14.85 27.98
C MET A 116 6.80 14.71 29.42
N THR A 117 7.68 14.43 30.35
CA THR A 117 7.35 14.23 31.79
C THR A 117 7.57 15.50 32.61
N HIS A 118 7.05 16.60 32.17
CA HIS A 118 7.18 17.85 32.93
C HIS A 118 5.85 18.36 33.41
#